data_3d665cc14b733bd7586fa82602660c9d
#
_entry.id   3d665cc14b733bd7586fa82602660c9d
#
_cell.length_a   1.000
_cell.length_b   1.000
_cell.length_c   1.000
_cell.angle_alpha   90.00
_cell.angle_beta   90.00
_cell.angle_gamma   90.00
#
_symmetry.space_group_name_H-M   'P 1'
#
loop_
_entity.id
_entity.type
_entity.pdbx_description
1 polymer ?
#
loop_
_entity_poly.entity_id
_entity_poly.type
_entity_poly.pdbx_seq_one_letter_code
_entity_poly.pdbx_strand_id
1 'polypeptide(L)'
;KDSMTQQQKLRAVYDYAKNTFGYLGIGAADTSKSDWALTSATDMLKTHKGNCYSWAAGFTYLARQVGFDAQAIPGTGVSPKGSESVHAWTEITIDGTAYTFDPQIESVYKKRYNENYDLFMKKYGEAVWGYKKPEVTEPEQPETVKVDEQLSALVSKIYGARPFGGMGVDEEALYNGMGEDGMSRGLFWYLGTDDIKFEAGVASESMITSQAHSIVVLRFADEKQAADAAAKLKTTVDPRKWICVGVDEAKVVAKGKLVC
;
A
#
# COMPACT_ATOMS: atom_id res chain seq x y z
N LYS A 1 21.26 12.04 -12.15
CA LYS A 1 22.13 13.14 -12.61
C LYS A 1 21.40 14.40 -12.17
N ASP A 2 22.06 15.26 -11.46
CA ASP A 2 21.45 16.35 -10.66
C ASP A 2 20.75 17.45 -11.49
N SER A 3 20.88 17.42 -12.82
CA SER A 3 20.29 18.41 -13.74
C SER A 3 18.96 17.99 -14.37
N MET A 4 18.45 16.80 -14.07
CA MET A 4 17.19 16.32 -14.68
C MET A 4 15.98 16.84 -13.91
N THR A 5 14.95 17.28 -14.64
CA THR A 5 13.63 17.53 -14.03
C THR A 5 13.00 16.22 -13.54
N GLN A 6 12.00 16.31 -12.64
CA GLN A 6 11.28 15.11 -12.18
C GLN A 6 10.69 14.31 -13.35
N GLN A 7 10.06 14.98 -14.30
CA GLN A 7 9.49 14.31 -15.46
C GLN A 7 10.56 13.64 -16.35
N GLN A 8 11.75 14.25 -16.50
CA GLN A 8 12.87 13.62 -17.20
C GLN A 8 13.39 12.38 -16.47
N LYS A 9 13.42 12.41 -15.13
CA LYS A 9 13.77 11.22 -14.32
C LYS A 9 12.76 10.10 -14.51
N LEU A 10 11.45 10.43 -14.47
CA LEU A 10 10.40 9.45 -14.71
C LEU A 10 10.51 8.81 -16.10
N ARG A 11 10.73 9.63 -17.12
CA ARG A 11 10.95 9.13 -18.49
C ARG A 11 12.18 8.23 -18.58
N ALA A 12 13.27 8.58 -17.90
CA ALA A 12 14.49 7.78 -17.91
C ALA A 12 14.29 6.39 -17.27
N VAL A 13 13.59 6.31 -16.14
CA VAL A 13 13.31 5.00 -15.50
C VAL A 13 12.28 4.19 -16.27
N TYR A 14 11.33 4.83 -16.97
CA TYR A 14 10.41 4.17 -17.89
C TYR A 14 11.16 3.53 -19.07
N ASP A 15 12.02 4.31 -19.73
CA ASP A 15 12.82 3.82 -20.85
C ASP A 15 13.83 2.74 -20.40
N TYR A 16 14.36 2.83 -19.19
CA TYR A 16 15.16 1.77 -18.60
C TYR A 16 14.34 0.48 -18.47
N ALA A 17 13.18 0.52 -17.85
CA ALA A 17 12.31 -0.64 -17.71
C ALA A 17 11.96 -1.23 -19.10
N LYS A 18 11.51 -0.39 -20.03
CA LYS A 18 11.14 -0.79 -21.40
C LYS A 18 12.28 -1.49 -22.16
N ASN A 19 13.51 -1.04 -22.00
CA ASN A 19 14.63 -1.54 -22.77
C ASN A 19 15.37 -2.71 -22.07
N THR A 20 15.31 -2.79 -20.73
CA THR A 20 16.08 -3.74 -19.94
C THR A 20 15.27 -4.97 -19.55
N PHE A 21 13.97 -4.80 -19.25
CA PHE A 21 13.15 -5.91 -18.80
C PHE A 21 12.78 -6.86 -19.95
N GLY A 22 12.69 -8.13 -19.60
CA GLY A 22 12.26 -9.21 -20.49
C GLY A 22 10.95 -9.82 -20.04
N TYR A 23 10.06 -10.15 -21.00
CA TYR A 23 8.82 -10.84 -20.69
C TYR A 23 9.05 -12.34 -20.48
N LEU A 24 8.52 -12.87 -19.40
CA LEU A 24 8.48 -14.28 -19.07
C LEU A 24 7.03 -14.69 -18.80
N GLY A 25 6.54 -15.67 -19.54
CA GLY A 25 5.17 -16.19 -19.40
C GLY A 25 5.03 -17.12 -18.19
N ILE A 26 5.19 -16.58 -17.01
CA ILE A 26 4.92 -17.27 -15.73
C ILE A 26 3.52 -16.91 -15.23
N GLY A 27 2.98 -17.71 -14.30
CA GLY A 27 1.64 -17.48 -13.74
C GLY A 27 1.45 -16.07 -13.16
N ALA A 28 0.19 -15.64 -13.01
CA ALA A 28 -0.15 -14.36 -12.39
C ALA A 28 0.37 -14.30 -10.96
N ALA A 29 0.71 -13.09 -10.50
CA ALA A 29 1.02 -12.87 -9.10
C ALA A 29 -0.26 -13.04 -8.25
N ASP A 30 -0.10 -13.53 -7.04
CA ASP A 30 -1.19 -13.59 -6.06
C ASP A 30 -1.42 -12.20 -5.47
N THR A 31 -2.30 -11.43 -6.12
CA THR A 31 -2.58 -10.04 -5.76
C THR A 31 -3.45 -9.89 -4.51
N SER A 32 -3.88 -11.00 -3.90
CA SER A 32 -4.55 -10.98 -2.59
C SER A 32 -3.59 -10.72 -1.43
N LYS A 33 -2.28 -10.91 -1.67
CA LYS A 33 -1.24 -10.61 -0.69
C LYS A 33 -0.85 -9.15 -0.73
N SER A 34 -0.79 -8.50 0.43
CA SER A 34 -0.42 -7.08 0.54
C SER A 34 0.98 -6.76 0.00
N ASP A 35 1.92 -7.72 0.03
CA ASP A 35 3.30 -7.58 -0.43
C ASP A 35 3.55 -8.04 -1.88
N TRP A 36 2.50 -8.40 -2.64
CA TRP A 36 2.66 -8.95 -3.98
C TRP A 36 3.51 -8.06 -4.90
N ALA A 37 3.28 -6.75 -4.84
CA ALA A 37 4.00 -5.79 -5.67
C ALA A 37 5.49 -5.68 -5.26
N LEU A 38 5.78 -5.70 -3.96
CA LEU A 38 7.15 -5.68 -3.45
C LEU A 38 7.92 -6.94 -3.88
N THR A 39 7.31 -8.10 -3.69
CA THR A 39 7.89 -9.40 -4.09
C THR A 39 8.14 -9.43 -5.59
N SER A 40 7.13 -9.08 -6.40
CA SER A 40 7.25 -9.04 -7.86
C SER A 40 8.29 -8.04 -8.35
N ALA A 41 8.38 -6.86 -7.73
CA ALA A 41 9.39 -5.86 -8.06
C ALA A 41 10.80 -6.34 -7.70
N THR A 42 10.96 -6.96 -6.53
CA THR A 42 12.25 -7.49 -6.07
C THR A 42 12.81 -8.51 -7.06
N ASP A 43 11.97 -9.45 -7.49
CA ASP A 43 12.36 -10.47 -8.45
C ASP A 43 12.67 -9.86 -9.83
N MET A 44 11.83 -8.92 -10.28
CA MET A 44 12.03 -8.24 -11.56
C MET A 44 13.32 -7.44 -11.60
N LEU A 45 13.63 -6.69 -10.56
CA LEU A 45 14.85 -5.88 -10.48
C LEU A 45 16.12 -6.73 -10.32
N LYS A 46 16.01 -7.94 -9.75
CA LYS A 46 17.13 -8.89 -9.66
C LYS A 46 17.37 -9.65 -10.96
N THR A 47 16.29 -10.13 -11.59
CA THR A 47 16.40 -11.05 -12.73
C THR A 47 16.24 -10.37 -14.09
N HIS A 48 15.66 -9.19 -14.12
CA HIS A 48 15.19 -8.46 -15.30
C HIS A 48 14.22 -9.26 -16.18
N LYS A 49 13.55 -10.26 -15.61
CA LYS A 49 12.58 -11.11 -16.33
C LYS A 49 11.35 -11.36 -15.47
N GLY A 50 10.17 -11.22 -16.09
CA GLY A 50 8.91 -11.46 -15.39
C GLY A 50 7.71 -11.28 -16.29
N ASN A 51 6.52 -11.52 -15.71
CA ASN A 51 5.24 -11.30 -16.38
C ASN A 51 4.78 -9.83 -16.26
N CYS A 52 3.57 -9.50 -16.72
CA CYS A 52 3.02 -8.14 -16.65
C CYS A 52 2.99 -7.57 -15.22
N TYR A 53 2.69 -8.39 -14.21
CA TYR A 53 2.71 -7.98 -12.80
C TYR A 53 4.12 -7.56 -12.34
N SER A 54 5.12 -8.36 -12.70
CA SER A 54 6.52 -8.08 -12.36
C SER A 54 7.01 -6.80 -13.06
N TRP A 55 6.60 -6.57 -14.30
CA TRP A 55 6.93 -5.35 -15.04
C TRP A 55 6.29 -4.11 -14.41
N ALA A 56 5.00 -4.17 -14.14
CA ALA A 56 4.29 -3.08 -13.48
C ALA A 56 4.90 -2.77 -12.11
N ALA A 57 5.09 -3.79 -11.27
CA ALA A 57 5.70 -3.64 -9.97
C ALA A 57 7.14 -3.08 -10.06
N GLY A 58 7.97 -3.64 -10.94
CA GLY A 58 9.35 -3.18 -11.12
C GLY A 58 9.44 -1.70 -11.52
N PHE A 59 8.62 -1.28 -12.50
CA PHE A 59 8.56 0.12 -12.89
C PHE A 59 7.97 1.02 -11.79
N THR A 60 6.95 0.54 -11.07
CA THR A 60 6.37 1.26 -9.91
C THR A 60 7.44 1.62 -8.89
N TYR A 61 8.27 0.65 -8.49
CA TYR A 61 9.34 0.92 -7.52
C TYR A 61 10.44 1.83 -8.06
N LEU A 62 10.76 1.74 -9.36
CA LEU A 62 11.67 2.70 -10.00
C LEU A 62 11.11 4.13 -10.02
N ALA A 63 9.80 4.29 -10.29
CA ALA A 63 9.13 5.58 -10.26
C ALA A 63 9.10 6.17 -8.84
N ARG A 64 8.84 5.36 -7.82
CA ARG A 64 8.92 5.75 -6.41
C ARG A 64 10.33 6.23 -6.03
N GLN A 65 11.38 5.57 -6.50
CA GLN A 65 12.77 5.98 -6.24
C GLN A 65 13.13 7.34 -6.84
N VAL A 66 12.43 7.77 -7.87
CA VAL A 66 12.61 9.11 -8.44
C VAL A 66 11.57 10.13 -7.95
N GLY A 67 10.81 9.78 -6.90
CA GLY A 67 9.97 10.71 -6.14
C GLY A 67 8.52 10.81 -6.60
N PHE A 68 7.98 9.81 -7.29
CA PHE A 68 6.56 9.77 -7.67
C PHE A 68 5.74 8.86 -6.77
N ASP A 69 4.51 9.26 -6.50
CA ASP A 69 3.49 8.39 -5.91
C ASP A 69 2.94 7.46 -6.99
N ALA A 70 3.52 6.26 -7.06
CA ALA A 70 3.25 5.26 -8.08
C ALA A 70 2.67 3.99 -7.47
N GLN A 71 1.71 3.37 -8.15
CA GLN A 71 1.06 2.13 -7.74
C GLN A 71 1.05 1.13 -8.89
N ALA A 72 1.33 -0.15 -8.57
CA ALA A 72 1.12 -1.24 -9.52
C ALA A 72 -0.34 -1.68 -9.43
N ILE A 73 -1.06 -1.57 -10.54
CA ILE A 73 -2.49 -1.85 -10.60
C ILE A 73 -2.71 -3.18 -11.33
N PRO A 74 -3.20 -4.23 -10.66
CA PRO A 74 -3.70 -5.43 -11.33
C PRO A 74 -5.08 -5.14 -11.94
N GLY A 75 -5.41 -5.74 -13.07
CA GLY A 75 -6.71 -5.53 -13.70
C GLY A 75 -6.84 -6.21 -15.05
N THR A 76 -7.59 -5.60 -15.96
CA THR A 76 -7.80 -6.10 -17.33
C THR A 76 -7.26 -5.10 -18.34
N GLY A 77 -6.34 -5.56 -19.18
CA GLY A 77 -5.90 -4.84 -20.36
C GLY A 77 -6.83 -5.11 -21.53
N VAL A 78 -7.17 -4.08 -22.31
CA VAL A 78 -7.99 -4.16 -23.51
C VAL A 78 -7.14 -3.77 -24.70
N SER A 79 -6.88 -4.70 -25.60
CA SER A 79 -6.10 -4.44 -26.82
C SER A 79 -6.82 -3.50 -27.75
N PRO A 80 -6.13 -2.84 -28.71
CA PRO A 80 -6.75 -2.00 -29.74
C PRO A 80 -7.79 -2.74 -30.61
N LYS A 81 -7.73 -4.08 -30.62
CA LYS A 81 -8.70 -4.95 -31.33
C LYS A 81 -9.88 -5.40 -30.44
N GLY A 82 -9.97 -4.89 -29.21
CA GLY A 82 -11.03 -5.19 -28.26
C GLY A 82 -10.85 -6.49 -27.46
N SER A 83 -9.73 -7.21 -27.62
CA SER A 83 -9.47 -8.42 -26.82
C SER A 83 -9.08 -8.05 -25.39
N GLU A 84 -9.72 -8.67 -24.42
CA GLU A 84 -9.47 -8.48 -23.00
C GLU A 84 -8.56 -9.58 -22.47
N SER A 85 -7.66 -9.22 -21.57
CA SER A 85 -6.80 -10.16 -20.87
C SER A 85 -6.42 -9.64 -19.49
N VAL A 86 -6.18 -10.56 -18.57
CA VAL A 86 -5.59 -10.20 -17.26
C VAL A 86 -4.27 -9.50 -17.47
N HIS A 87 -4.09 -8.35 -16.82
CA HIS A 87 -2.95 -7.49 -17.01
C HIS A 87 -2.62 -6.69 -15.75
N ALA A 88 -1.44 -6.08 -15.72
CA ALA A 88 -1.08 -5.11 -14.70
C ALA A 88 -0.26 -3.98 -15.34
N TRP A 89 -0.48 -2.76 -14.83
CA TRP A 89 0.21 -1.53 -15.27
C TRP A 89 0.60 -0.69 -14.05
N THR A 90 1.33 0.37 -14.28
CA THR A 90 1.61 1.35 -13.23
C THR A 90 0.70 2.55 -13.37
N GLU A 91 0.12 3.00 -12.27
CA GLU A 91 -0.58 4.27 -12.15
C GLU A 91 0.27 5.25 -11.34
N ILE A 92 0.31 6.51 -11.78
CA ILE A 92 0.95 7.61 -11.05
C ILE A 92 0.00 8.79 -11.03
N THR A 93 -0.27 9.32 -9.84
CA THR A 93 -1.03 10.57 -9.70
C THR A 93 -0.08 11.76 -9.76
N ILE A 94 -0.32 12.66 -10.71
CA ILE A 94 0.43 13.91 -10.90
C ILE A 94 -0.56 15.06 -10.92
N ASP A 95 -0.41 16.00 -10.02
CA ASP A 95 -1.30 17.17 -9.89
C ASP A 95 -2.79 16.78 -9.82
N GLY A 96 -3.10 15.73 -9.05
CA GLY A 96 -4.47 15.22 -8.87
C GLY A 96 -5.03 14.42 -10.05
N THR A 97 -4.24 14.18 -11.11
CA THR A 97 -4.65 13.40 -12.27
C THR A 97 -3.93 12.06 -12.30
N ALA A 98 -4.69 10.96 -12.41
CA ALA A 98 -4.14 9.62 -12.55
C ALA A 98 -3.71 9.34 -14.00
N TYR A 99 -2.47 8.91 -14.18
CA TYR A 99 -1.88 8.52 -15.45
C TYR A 99 -1.47 7.05 -15.45
N THR A 100 -1.65 6.38 -16.57
CA THR A 100 -1.20 5.01 -16.79
C THR A 100 0.16 4.99 -17.48
N PHE A 101 0.97 3.98 -17.14
CA PHE A 101 2.29 3.73 -17.68
C PHE A 101 2.45 2.23 -17.92
N ASP A 102 2.79 1.83 -19.14
CA ASP A 102 2.94 0.42 -19.49
C ASP A 102 4.15 0.15 -20.39
N PRO A 103 5.35 0.11 -19.80
CA PRO A 103 6.56 -0.19 -20.56
C PRO A 103 6.57 -1.63 -21.11
N GLN A 104 5.78 -2.56 -20.53
CA GLN A 104 5.73 -3.95 -20.96
C GLN A 104 5.06 -4.10 -22.33
N ILE A 105 3.87 -3.53 -22.51
CA ILE A 105 3.17 -3.59 -23.80
C ILE A 105 4.00 -2.91 -24.88
N GLU A 106 4.56 -1.72 -24.64
CA GLU A 106 5.44 -1.08 -25.63
C GLU A 106 6.62 -1.98 -26.03
N SER A 107 7.30 -2.58 -25.05
CA SER A 107 8.49 -3.42 -25.32
C SER A 107 8.12 -4.71 -26.05
N VAL A 108 7.08 -5.42 -25.59
CA VAL A 108 6.70 -6.73 -26.13
C VAL A 108 6.15 -6.60 -27.54
N TYR A 109 5.29 -5.61 -27.78
CA TYR A 109 4.68 -5.43 -29.10
C TYR A 109 5.70 -4.90 -30.12
N LYS A 110 6.62 -4.03 -29.70
CA LYS A 110 7.73 -3.63 -30.58
C LYS A 110 8.60 -4.82 -30.97
N LYS A 111 8.98 -5.69 -30.01
CA LYS A 111 9.86 -6.82 -30.27
C LYS A 111 9.21 -7.95 -31.08
N ARG A 112 7.92 -8.23 -30.84
CA ARG A 112 7.23 -9.39 -31.46
C ARG A 112 6.54 -9.04 -32.79
N TYR A 113 5.97 -7.84 -32.90
CA TYR A 113 5.09 -7.49 -34.01
C TYR A 113 5.59 -6.26 -34.77
N ASN A 114 6.69 -5.64 -34.34
CA ASN A 114 7.19 -4.35 -34.85
C ASN A 114 6.14 -3.22 -34.76
N GLU A 115 5.19 -3.33 -33.80
CA GLU A 115 4.18 -2.31 -33.50
C GLU A 115 4.72 -1.35 -32.46
N ASN A 116 4.52 -0.04 -32.68
CA ASN A 116 4.95 0.99 -31.74
C ASN A 116 3.72 1.57 -31.07
N TYR A 117 3.70 1.49 -29.75
CA TYR A 117 2.73 2.17 -28.91
C TYR A 117 3.42 3.25 -28.09
N ASP A 118 2.69 4.30 -27.74
CA ASP A 118 3.10 5.31 -26.75
C ASP A 118 2.17 5.17 -25.54
N LEU A 119 2.66 4.50 -24.50
CA LEU A 119 1.92 4.21 -23.25
C LEU A 119 2.60 4.86 -22.04
N PHE A 120 3.41 5.88 -22.29
CA PHE A 120 3.98 6.73 -21.26
C PHE A 120 3.03 7.87 -20.93
N MET A 121 2.61 7.99 -19.67
CA MET A 121 1.84 9.11 -19.14
C MET A 121 0.53 9.36 -19.92
N LYS A 122 -0.31 8.35 -20.03
CA LYS A 122 -1.65 8.45 -20.64
C LYS A 122 -2.73 8.50 -19.58
N LYS A 123 -3.74 9.34 -19.79
CA LYS A 123 -4.95 9.27 -18.97
C LYS A 123 -5.75 8.02 -19.32
N TYR A 124 -6.56 7.56 -18.36
CA TYR A 124 -7.50 6.48 -18.63
C TYR A 124 -8.41 6.85 -19.81
N GLY A 125 -8.56 5.94 -20.75
CA GLY A 125 -9.35 6.15 -21.97
C GLY A 125 -8.64 6.91 -23.11
N GLU A 126 -7.46 7.50 -22.88
CA GLU A 126 -6.67 8.18 -23.93
C GLU A 126 -5.64 7.26 -24.60
N ALA A 127 -5.21 6.20 -23.91
CA ALA A 127 -4.29 5.23 -24.49
C ALA A 127 -4.99 4.35 -25.52
N VAL A 128 -4.26 3.93 -26.57
CA VAL A 128 -4.76 2.93 -27.54
C VAL A 128 -5.02 1.58 -26.88
N TRP A 129 -4.37 1.29 -25.76
CA TRP A 129 -4.67 0.19 -24.86
C TRP A 129 -5.62 0.67 -23.79
N GLY A 130 -6.73 -0.04 -23.61
CA GLY A 130 -7.64 0.20 -22.51
C GLY A 130 -7.14 -0.48 -21.22
N TYR A 131 -7.39 0.17 -20.10
CA TYR A 131 -7.07 -0.35 -18.77
C TYR A 131 -8.33 -0.29 -17.92
N LYS A 132 -8.82 -1.47 -17.52
CA LYS A 132 -9.94 -1.61 -16.61
C LYS A 132 -9.38 -2.03 -15.26
N LYS A 133 -9.46 -1.16 -14.28
CA LYS A 133 -9.22 -1.57 -12.88
C LYS A 133 -10.17 -2.72 -12.56
N PRO A 134 -9.80 -3.66 -11.67
CA PRO A 134 -10.81 -4.54 -11.12
C PRO A 134 -11.99 -3.65 -10.74
N GLU A 135 -13.22 -4.08 -11.02
CA GLU A 135 -14.33 -3.51 -10.26
C GLU A 135 -13.93 -3.76 -8.82
N VAL A 136 -13.35 -2.74 -8.21
CA VAL A 136 -13.44 -2.62 -6.78
C VAL A 136 -14.94 -2.50 -6.60
N THR A 137 -15.63 -3.61 -6.30
CA THR A 137 -16.64 -3.49 -5.28
C THR A 137 -15.82 -2.88 -4.14
N GLU A 138 -15.81 -1.55 -4.07
CA GLU A 138 -15.37 -0.87 -2.84
C GLU A 138 -16.03 -1.71 -1.76
N PRO A 139 -15.27 -2.34 -0.84
CA PRO A 139 -15.90 -2.73 0.41
C PRO A 139 -16.56 -1.41 0.78
N GLU A 140 -17.93 -1.36 0.76
CA GLU A 140 -18.72 -0.16 1.01
C GLU A 140 -17.88 0.68 1.94
N GLN A 141 -17.38 1.87 1.47
CA GLN A 141 -16.51 2.67 2.34
C GLN A 141 -17.31 2.70 3.61
N PRO A 142 -16.88 2.02 4.68
CA PRO A 142 -17.71 1.94 5.87
C PRO A 142 -17.96 3.38 6.19
N GLU A 143 -19.24 3.83 6.08
CA GLU A 143 -19.67 5.20 6.26
C GLU A 143 -18.76 5.81 7.30
N THR A 144 -17.82 6.67 6.91
CA THR A 144 -16.60 7.09 7.63
C THR A 144 -16.54 6.46 9.01
N VAL A 145 -15.79 5.33 9.18
CA VAL A 145 -15.80 4.61 10.47
C VAL A 145 -15.40 5.62 11.51
N LYS A 146 -16.41 6.14 12.21
CA LYS A 146 -16.17 7.17 13.20
C LYS A 146 -15.35 6.56 14.32
N VAL A 147 -14.39 7.31 14.79
CA VAL A 147 -13.63 6.93 15.99
C VAL A 147 -14.65 6.63 17.11
N ASP A 148 -14.51 5.47 17.72
CA ASP A 148 -15.39 5.07 18.85
C ASP A 148 -15.17 6.04 20.02
N GLU A 149 -16.19 6.80 20.38
CA GLU A 149 -16.10 7.88 21.37
C GLU A 149 -15.65 7.36 22.76
N GLN A 150 -16.03 6.13 23.13
CA GLN A 150 -15.63 5.56 24.41
C GLN A 150 -14.14 5.18 24.43
N LEU A 151 -13.63 4.65 23.31
CA LEU A 151 -12.21 4.32 23.17
C LEU A 151 -11.36 5.60 23.05
N SER A 152 -11.80 6.60 22.30
CA SER A 152 -11.16 7.92 22.22
C SER A 152 -11.10 8.60 23.60
N ALA A 153 -12.20 8.56 24.38
CA ALA A 153 -12.20 9.08 25.74
C ALA A 153 -11.20 8.34 26.66
N LEU A 154 -10.96 7.04 26.42
CA LEU A 154 -9.94 6.29 27.15
C LEU A 154 -8.53 6.72 26.76
N VAL A 155 -8.25 6.90 25.45
CA VAL A 155 -6.98 7.45 24.94
C VAL A 155 -6.71 8.83 25.55
N SER A 156 -7.72 9.71 25.58
CA SER A 156 -7.63 11.04 26.21
C SER A 156 -7.29 10.96 27.70
N LYS A 157 -7.85 9.99 28.45
CA LYS A 157 -7.50 9.76 29.85
C LYS A 157 -6.04 9.29 30.04
N ILE A 158 -5.55 8.47 29.12
CA ILE A 158 -4.14 8.04 29.12
C ILE A 158 -3.21 9.24 28.94
N TYR A 159 -3.51 10.14 27.99
CA TYR A 159 -2.76 11.37 27.81
C TYR A 159 -2.88 12.33 28.97
N GLY A 160 -4.06 12.40 29.62
CA GLY A 160 -4.23 13.20 30.84
C GLY A 160 -3.35 12.72 31.99
N ALA A 161 -3.13 11.40 32.10
CA ALA A 161 -2.25 10.80 33.13
C ALA A 161 -0.76 10.82 32.72
N ARG A 162 -0.47 10.74 31.43
CA ARG A 162 0.88 10.76 30.84
C ARG A 162 0.88 11.59 29.56
N PRO A 163 1.07 12.89 29.64
CA PRO A 163 1.09 13.76 28.46
C PRO A 163 2.19 13.35 27.48
N PHE A 164 1.86 13.32 26.19
CA PHE A 164 2.83 13.16 25.13
C PHE A 164 3.52 14.49 24.88
N GLY A 165 4.84 14.51 25.02
CA GLY A 165 5.66 15.72 24.84
C GLY A 165 6.05 16.03 23.39
N GLY A 166 5.39 15.40 22.39
CA GLY A 166 5.69 15.56 20.99
C GLY A 166 4.89 16.68 20.29
N MET A 167 4.99 16.72 18.96
CA MET A 167 4.38 17.76 18.13
C MET A 167 2.87 17.58 17.87
N GLY A 168 2.26 16.57 18.47
CA GLY A 168 0.83 16.27 18.33
C GLY A 168 0.60 14.80 17.95
N VAL A 169 -0.64 14.38 18.07
CA VAL A 169 -1.12 13.04 17.74
C VAL A 169 -2.38 13.13 16.91
N ASP A 170 -2.55 12.18 16.01
CA ASP A 170 -3.79 11.94 15.28
C ASP A 170 -4.47 10.68 15.81
N GLU A 171 -5.81 10.69 15.86
CA GLU A 171 -6.62 9.52 16.15
C GLU A 171 -7.25 8.96 14.89
N GLU A 172 -7.17 7.65 14.72
CA GLU A 172 -7.76 6.92 13.60
C GLU A 172 -8.60 5.75 14.12
N ALA A 173 -9.78 5.55 13.51
CA ALA A 173 -10.61 4.39 13.80
C ALA A 173 -9.99 3.13 13.16
N LEU A 174 -9.82 2.07 13.96
CA LEU A 174 -9.42 0.76 13.44
C LEU A 174 -10.65 -0.13 13.25
N TYR A 175 -10.71 -0.83 12.14
CA TYR A 175 -11.79 -1.75 11.79
C TYR A 175 -11.26 -3.02 11.11
N ASN A 176 -12.04 -4.10 11.22
CA ASN A 176 -11.67 -5.37 10.61
C ASN A 176 -11.64 -5.25 9.08
N GLY A 177 -10.54 -5.68 8.47
CA GLY A 177 -10.33 -5.57 7.02
C GLY A 177 -9.74 -4.24 6.58
N MET A 178 -9.34 -3.35 7.52
CA MET A 178 -8.60 -2.15 7.20
C MET A 178 -7.27 -2.51 6.53
N GLY A 179 -7.14 -2.17 5.27
CA GLY A 179 -5.92 -2.34 4.47
C GLY A 179 -5.18 -1.02 4.28
N GLU A 180 -3.97 -1.07 3.74
CA GLU A 180 -3.23 0.12 3.34
C GLU A 180 -3.84 0.67 2.05
N ASP A 181 -4.44 1.84 2.10
CA ASP A 181 -5.06 2.53 0.95
C ASP A 181 -4.21 3.66 0.36
N GLY A 182 -2.97 3.81 0.86
CA GLY A 182 -2.04 4.87 0.44
C GLY A 182 -2.23 6.20 1.18
N MET A 183 -3.34 6.38 1.91
CA MET A 183 -3.60 7.55 2.75
C MET A 183 -3.72 7.18 4.23
N SER A 184 -4.27 6.01 4.54
CA SER A 184 -4.31 5.45 5.90
C SER A 184 -3.35 4.26 6.05
N ARG A 185 -2.94 4.01 7.28
CA ARG A 185 -2.11 2.87 7.63
C ARG A 185 -3.02 1.68 7.93
N GLY A 186 -2.77 0.53 7.32
CA GLY A 186 -3.56 -0.68 7.56
C GLY A 186 -3.35 -1.29 8.95
N LEU A 187 -4.16 -2.29 9.31
CA LEU A 187 -4.05 -3.00 10.60
C LEU A 187 -2.67 -3.55 10.86
N PHE A 188 -1.96 -3.99 9.82
CA PHE A 188 -0.61 -4.51 9.95
C PHE A 188 0.38 -3.48 10.54
N TRP A 189 0.23 -2.20 10.19
CA TRP A 189 1.04 -1.12 10.77
C TRP A 189 0.85 -1.00 12.28
N TYR A 190 -0.40 -1.10 12.74
CA TYR A 190 -0.73 -0.90 14.16
C TYR A 190 -0.50 -2.14 15.00
N LEU A 191 -0.82 -3.32 14.45
CA LEU A 191 -0.91 -4.58 15.20
C LEU A 191 0.16 -5.60 14.81
N GLY A 192 0.91 -5.37 13.73
CA GLY A 192 1.83 -6.36 13.15
C GLY A 192 1.12 -7.60 12.60
N THR A 193 -0.21 -7.55 12.46
CA THR A 193 -1.06 -8.63 11.95
C THR A 193 -2.43 -8.07 11.57
N ASP A 194 -3.06 -8.66 10.58
CA ASP A 194 -4.45 -8.43 10.18
C ASP A 194 -5.41 -9.56 10.64
N ASP A 195 -4.84 -10.59 11.26
CA ASP A 195 -5.56 -11.79 11.73
C ASP A 195 -6.00 -11.65 13.20
N ILE A 196 -6.60 -10.51 13.56
CA ILE A 196 -7.26 -10.26 14.85
C ILE A 196 -8.62 -9.63 14.55
N LYS A 197 -9.69 -10.21 15.13
CA LYS A 197 -11.05 -9.69 15.02
C LYS A 197 -11.44 -9.00 16.32
N PHE A 198 -11.95 -7.78 16.21
CA PHE A 198 -12.39 -6.94 17.33
C PHE A 198 -13.69 -6.21 16.97
N GLU A 199 -14.41 -5.66 17.95
CA GLU A 199 -15.66 -4.92 17.73
C GLU A 199 -15.42 -3.47 17.35
N ALA A 200 -14.44 -2.84 17.99
CA ALA A 200 -14.02 -1.46 17.73
C ALA A 200 -12.56 -1.26 18.10
N GLY A 201 -11.91 -0.36 17.40
CA GLY A 201 -10.53 -0.02 17.68
C GLY A 201 -10.23 1.46 17.42
N VAL A 202 -9.28 2.00 18.15
CA VAL A 202 -8.72 3.34 17.99
C VAL A 202 -7.21 3.25 18.07
N ALA A 203 -6.54 3.88 17.11
CA ALA A 203 -5.11 4.16 17.19
C ALA A 203 -4.90 5.65 17.36
N SER A 204 -3.94 6.02 18.19
CA SER A 204 -3.44 7.39 18.32
C SER A 204 -1.93 7.39 18.13
N GLU A 205 -1.47 8.05 17.09
CA GLU A 205 -0.05 8.09 16.71
C GLU A 205 0.50 9.51 16.61
N SER A 206 1.82 9.63 16.72
CA SER A 206 2.48 10.90 16.41
C SER A 206 2.22 11.32 14.97
N MET A 207 1.91 12.61 14.77
CA MET A 207 1.72 13.21 13.44
C MET A 207 3.00 13.17 12.58
N ILE A 208 4.15 12.90 13.18
CA ILE A 208 5.43 12.82 12.48
C ILE A 208 6.13 11.48 12.73
N THR A 209 6.63 10.87 11.67
CA THR A 209 7.25 9.54 11.70
C THR A 209 8.62 9.49 12.38
N SER A 210 9.21 10.66 12.68
CA SER A 210 10.48 10.76 13.42
C SER A 210 10.30 10.74 14.96
N GLN A 211 9.05 10.61 15.43
CA GLN A 211 8.74 10.43 16.86
C GLN A 211 8.00 9.11 17.04
N ALA A 212 8.67 8.13 17.64
CA ALA A 212 8.08 6.82 17.91
C ALA A 212 7.07 6.93 19.05
N HIS A 213 5.79 6.98 18.71
CA HIS A 213 4.69 6.99 19.67
C HIS A 213 3.41 6.44 19.04
N SER A 214 2.78 5.48 19.73
CA SER A 214 1.52 4.88 19.35
C SER A 214 0.79 4.39 20.58
N ILE A 215 -0.51 4.68 20.67
CA ILE A 215 -1.45 4.05 21.58
C ILE A 215 -2.53 3.41 20.71
N VAL A 216 -2.76 2.11 20.92
CA VAL A 216 -3.85 1.38 20.26
C VAL A 216 -4.76 0.82 21.33
N VAL A 217 -6.07 1.05 21.19
CA VAL A 217 -7.07 0.47 22.08
C VAL A 217 -8.09 -0.31 21.25
N LEU A 218 -8.26 -1.59 21.58
CA LEU A 218 -9.20 -2.50 20.92
C LEU A 218 -10.25 -2.98 21.93
N ARG A 219 -11.51 -3.10 21.46
CA ARG A 219 -12.61 -3.70 22.22
C ARG A 219 -13.03 -5.02 21.57
N PHE A 220 -13.20 -6.05 22.37
CA PHE A 220 -13.57 -7.40 22.00
C PHE A 220 -14.97 -7.78 22.55
N ALA A 221 -15.59 -8.80 21.97
CA ALA A 221 -16.89 -9.28 22.39
C ALA A 221 -16.87 -9.87 23.80
N ASP A 222 -15.76 -10.47 24.21
CA ASP A 222 -15.56 -11.07 25.53
C ASP A 222 -14.11 -10.98 26.02
N GLU A 223 -13.91 -11.29 27.32
CA GLU A 223 -12.61 -11.22 27.99
C GLU A 223 -11.62 -12.27 27.48
N LYS A 224 -12.11 -13.43 27.01
CA LYS A 224 -11.25 -14.48 26.47
C LYS A 224 -10.62 -14.03 25.16
N GLN A 225 -11.43 -13.47 24.25
CA GLN A 225 -10.93 -12.91 22.98
C GLN A 225 -9.90 -11.80 23.22
N ALA A 226 -10.16 -10.93 24.20
CA ALA A 226 -9.21 -9.87 24.58
C ALA A 226 -7.89 -10.46 25.10
N ALA A 227 -7.94 -11.49 25.94
CA ALA A 227 -6.74 -12.15 26.46
C ALA A 227 -5.94 -12.85 25.35
N ASP A 228 -6.62 -13.59 24.46
CA ASP A 228 -6.00 -14.28 23.33
C ASP A 228 -5.34 -13.26 22.37
N ALA A 229 -6.04 -12.17 22.06
CA ALA A 229 -5.49 -11.08 21.25
C ALA A 229 -4.28 -10.41 21.89
N ALA A 230 -4.34 -10.12 23.19
CA ALA A 230 -3.19 -9.55 23.91
C ALA A 230 -1.98 -10.46 23.89
N ALA A 231 -2.16 -11.79 24.01
CA ALA A 231 -1.08 -12.75 23.90
C ALA A 231 -0.42 -12.71 22.51
N LYS A 232 -1.22 -12.62 21.45
CA LYS A 232 -0.75 -12.52 20.07
C LYS A 232 -0.02 -11.20 19.82
N LEU A 233 -0.61 -10.07 20.21
CA LEU A 233 -0.06 -8.72 19.99
C LEU A 233 1.31 -8.52 20.65
N LYS A 234 1.60 -9.18 21.78
CA LYS A 234 2.92 -9.14 22.42
C LYS A 234 4.05 -9.65 21.49
N THR A 235 3.72 -10.43 20.49
CA THR A 235 4.70 -11.05 19.59
C THR A 235 4.63 -10.48 18.16
N THR A 236 3.55 -9.79 17.81
CA THR A 236 3.35 -9.28 16.45
C THR A 236 3.61 -7.79 16.31
N VAL A 237 3.33 -6.98 17.35
CA VAL A 237 3.56 -5.53 17.30
C VAL A 237 5.05 -5.24 17.11
N ASP A 238 5.38 -4.50 16.05
CA ASP A 238 6.76 -4.09 15.75
C ASP A 238 7.12 -2.79 16.50
N PRO A 239 8.05 -2.83 17.49
CA PRO A 239 8.50 -1.63 18.19
C PRO A 239 9.39 -0.72 17.32
N ARG A 240 9.74 -1.13 16.10
CA ARG A 240 10.61 -0.40 15.15
C ARG A 240 9.89 0.02 13.87
N LYS A 241 8.57 0.03 13.86
CA LYS A 241 7.77 0.36 12.68
C LYS A 241 8.00 1.79 12.14
N TRP A 242 8.56 2.71 12.92
CA TRP A 242 8.83 4.09 12.48
C TRP A 242 10.16 4.22 11.73
N ILE A 243 10.26 5.27 10.90
CA ILE A 243 11.46 5.56 10.12
C ILE A 243 12.54 6.18 11.01
N CYS A 244 13.72 5.56 11.07
CA CYS A 244 14.90 6.01 11.82
C CYS A 244 14.75 6.11 13.34
N VAL A 245 13.61 5.74 13.90
CA VAL A 245 13.34 5.74 15.34
C VAL A 245 12.57 4.48 15.72
N GLY A 246 12.55 4.17 17.01
CA GLY A 246 11.81 3.04 17.55
C GLY A 246 11.68 3.18 19.05
N VAL A 247 10.96 2.26 19.66
CA VAL A 247 10.87 2.10 21.11
C VAL A 247 11.55 0.81 21.54
N ASP A 248 12.01 0.76 22.78
CA ASP A 248 12.69 -0.43 23.30
C ASP A 248 11.71 -1.61 23.46
N GLU A 249 10.45 -1.30 23.77
CA GLU A 249 9.41 -2.30 24.05
C GLU A 249 8.02 -1.75 23.71
N ALA A 250 7.18 -2.58 23.09
CA ALA A 250 5.73 -2.38 23.00
C ALA A 250 5.06 -3.04 24.22
N LYS A 251 4.26 -2.29 24.98
CA LYS A 251 3.51 -2.82 26.12
C LYS A 251 2.09 -3.17 25.67
N VAL A 252 1.69 -4.41 25.95
CA VAL A 252 0.33 -4.89 25.64
C VAL A 252 -0.34 -5.33 26.93
N VAL A 253 -1.48 -4.70 27.24
CA VAL A 253 -2.25 -4.94 28.47
C VAL A 253 -3.70 -5.27 28.10
N ALA A 254 -4.23 -6.38 28.65
CA ALA A 254 -5.66 -6.70 28.59
C ALA A 254 -6.33 -6.41 29.93
N LYS A 255 -7.53 -5.81 29.87
CA LYS A 255 -8.39 -5.61 31.05
C LYS A 255 -9.86 -5.72 30.66
N GLY A 256 -10.54 -6.75 31.18
CA GLY A 256 -11.90 -7.06 30.74
C GLY A 256 -11.91 -7.34 29.24
N LYS A 257 -12.81 -6.66 28.50
CA LYS A 257 -12.93 -6.78 27.04
C LYS A 257 -11.98 -5.87 26.26
N LEU A 258 -11.07 -5.16 26.90
CA LEU A 258 -10.19 -4.18 26.28
C LEU A 258 -8.74 -4.69 26.21
N VAL A 259 -8.06 -4.34 25.14
CA VAL A 259 -6.61 -4.46 24.97
C VAL A 259 -6.05 -3.10 24.59
N CYS A 260 -4.96 -2.72 25.25
CA CYS A 260 -4.19 -1.54 24.93
C CYS A 260 -2.71 -1.92 24.73
#